data_0a45a946a9c7bf69da655b470f8e1f03
#
_entry.id   0a45a946a9c7bf69da655b470f8e1f03
#
_cell.length_a   1.000
_cell.length_b   1.000
_cell.length_c   1.000
_cell.angle_alpha   90.00
_cell.angle_beta   90.00
_cell.angle_gamma   90.00
#
_symmetry.space_group_name_H-M   'P 1'
#
loop_
_entity.id
_entity.type
_entity.pdbx_description
1 polymer ?
#
loop_
_entity_poly.entity_id
_entity_poly.type
_entity_poly.pdbx_seq_one_letter_code
_entity_poly.pdbx_strand_id
1 'polypeptide(L)'
;RAANLDVHAHSHTHNTQQYRVSSAEEMQKAQDVFSAFFGRPSLGYRAPQGVLYPGDIQALSGAGYAFDSSVFPSRRRGLFDYRALPTEPWMWRGGVLELPFAALAHSRRRVTVSMLKLRGRRFWQRQLREPAHWPHVFVIDSHLHDFFTPGNFHHLPLAYRLAYGRRKEQGFALLSWLVELLKGQGYRFVDMTSLCRELRARK
;
A
#
# COMPACT_ATOMS: atom_id res chain seq x y z
N ARG A 1 -1.20 21.74 16.48
CA ARG A 1 -0.74 20.41 16.91
C ARG A 1 -0.05 19.76 15.71
N ALA A 2 1.25 19.41 15.82
CA ALA A 2 1.92 18.62 14.80
C ALA A 2 1.14 17.31 14.61
N ALA A 3 0.77 16.99 13.36
CA ALA A 3 0.13 15.70 13.08
C ALA A 3 1.14 14.60 13.40
N ASN A 4 0.73 13.66 14.24
CA ASN A 4 1.55 12.48 14.56
C ASN A 4 1.48 11.56 13.35
N LEU A 5 2.40 11.74 12.40
CA LEU A 5 2.48 10.94 11.19
C LEU A 5 3.37 9.72 11.41
N ASP A 6 2.86 8.55 11.07
CA ASP A 6 3.63 7.31 11.02
C ASP A 6 4.32 7.22 9.65
N VAL A 7 5.64 7.44 9.62
CA VAL A 7 6.44 7.55 8.39
C VAL A 7 7.39 6.37 8.29
N HIS A 8 7.48 5.79 7.10
CA HIS A 8 8.30 4.62 6.78
C HIS A 8 9.04 4.77 5.45
N ALA A 9 10.02 3.90 5.23
CA ALA A 9 10.83 3.91 4.03
C ALA A 9 10.05 3.41 2.79
N HIS A 10 10.35 4.03 1.63
CA HIS A 10 9.76 3.70 0.33
C HIS A 10 10.83 3.70 -0.76
N SER A 11 11.86 2.84 -0.63
CA SER A 11 13.05 2.82 -1.46
C SER A 11 13.97 4.04 -1.27
N HIS A 12 15.19 3.95 -1.72
CA HIS A 12 16.14 5.06 -1.71
C HIS A 12 16.00 5.93 -2.98
N THR A 13 16.09 5.33 -4.16
CA THR A 13 16.05 6.08 -5.43
C THR A 13 14.66 6.14 -6.05
N HIS A 14 13.76 5.25 -5.69
CA HIS A 14 12.45 5.06 -6.34
C HIS A 14 12.55 4.83 -7.86
N ASN A 15 13.68 4.36 -8.36
CA ASN A 15 13.90 4.13 -9.78
C ASN A 15 13.35 2.78 -10.22
N THR A 16 12.17 2.77 -10.82
CA THR A 16 11.49 1.56 -11.28
C THR A 16 11.88 1.12 -12.70
N GLN A 17 12.72 1.90 -13.39
CA GLN A 17 13.04 1.65 -14.81
C GLN A 17 14.43 1.04 -15.03
N GLN A 18 15.43 1.42 -14.26
CA GLN A 18 16.83 1.03 -14.50
C GLN A 18 17.38 0.01 -13.51
N TYR A 19 16.80 -0.08 -12.29
CA TYR A 19 17.29 -0.97 -11.23
C TYR A 19 16.14 -1.71 -10.59
N ARG A 20 16.43 -2.88 -10.06
CA ARG A 20 15.54 -3.55 -9.10
C ARG A 20 15.56 -2.71 -7.82
N VAL A 21 14.58 -1.87 -7.66
CA VAL A 21 14.43 -1.00 -6.46
C VAL A 21 14.27 -1.77 -5.15
N SER A 22 14.18 -3.08 -5.22
CA SER A 22 14.09 -4.01 -4.09
C SER A 22 15.39 -4.78 -3.85
N SER A 23 16.53 -4.29 -4.32
CA SER A 23 17.82 -4.90 -3.98
C SER A 23 18.17 -4.66 -2.51
N ALA A 24 18.97 -5.56 -1.92
CA ALA A 24 19.43 -5.41 -0.53
C ALA A 24 20.15 -4.07 -0.29
N GLU A 25 20.93 -3.62 -1.26
CA GLU A 25 21.63 -2.33 -1.20
C GLU A 25 20.66 -1.15 -1.18
N GLU A 26 19.61 -1.17 -2.01
CA GLU A 26 18.60 -0.13 -2.09
C GLU A 26 17.79 -0.04 -0.78
N MET A 27 17.46 -1.18 -0.19
CA MET A 27 16.74 -1.27 1.09
C MET A 27 17.60 -0.79 2.25
N GLN A 28 18.90 -1.17 2.27
CA GLN A 28 19.83 -0.71 3.29
C GLN A 28 20.07 0.80 3.20
N LYS A 29 20.32 1.33 2.00
CA LYS A 29 20.45 2.78 1.78
C LYS A 29 19.20 3.56 2.20
N ALA A 30 18.01 3.02 1.89
CA ALA A 30 16.76 3.62 2.35
C ALA A 30 16.68 3.68 3.87
N GLN A 31 17.12 2.62 4.57
CA GLN A 31 17.15 2.57 6.02
C GLN A 31 18.17 3.57 6.61
N ASP A 32 19.36 3.65 6.01
CA ASP A 32 20.42 4.55 6.47
C ASP A 32 20.02 6.02 6.35
N VAL A 33 19.50 6.41 5.19
CA VAL A 33 19.00 7.78 4.95
C VAL A 33 17.82 8.11 5.86
N PHE A 34 16.88 7.18 6.02
CA PHE A 34 15.75 7.35 6.92
C PHE A 34 16.21 7.56 8.37
N SER A 35 17.15 6.72 8.83
CA SER A 35 17.70 6.80 10.19
C SER A 35 18.45 8.11 10.43
N ALA A 36 19.25 8.54 9.46
CA ALA A 36 19.98 9.80 9.53
C ALA A 36 19.04 11.01 9.63
N PHE A 37 17.92 10.98 8.89
CA PHE A 37 16.95 12.10 8.84
C PHE A 37 16.02 12.13 10.06
N PHE A 38 15.48 10.96 10.47
CA PHE A 38 14.46 10.88 11.53
C PHE A 38 15.03 10.55 12.92
N GLY A 39 16.34 10.29 13.04
CA GLY A 39 16.99 9.88 14.32
C GLY A 39 16.53 8.50 14.83
N ARG A 40 15.90 7.70 13.99
CA ARG A 40 15.40 6.35 14.31
C ARG A 40 15.32 5.50 13.04
N PRO A 41 15.43 4.17 13.14
CA PRO A 41 15.21 3.30 12.00
C PRO A 41 13.74 3.31 11.56
N SER A 42 13.50 3.06 10.26
CA SER A 42 12.18 2.75 9.74
C SER A 42 11.79 1.33 10.16
N LEU A 43 10.62 1.17 10.78
CA LEU A 43 10.09 -0.17 11.10
C LEU A 43 9.46 -0.85 9.88
N GLY A 44 8.95 -0.07 8.95
CA GLY A 44 8.23 -0.55 7.78
C GLY A 44 8.88 -0.19 6.47
N TYR A 45 8.58 -1.00 5.46
CA TYR A 45 8.99 -0.77 4.08
C TYR A 45 7.80 -0.92 3.14
N ARG A 46 7.90 -0.23 2.01
CA ARG A 46 6.99 -0.40 0.87
C ARG A 46 7.80 -0.36 -0.42
N ALA A 47 7.73 -1.43 -1.20
CA ALA A 47 8.36 -1.46 -2.50
C ALA A 47 7.63 -0.54 -3.49
N PRO A 48 8.34 0.24 -4.30
CA PRO A 48 7.75 1.00 -5.40
C PRO A 48 6.92 0.11 -6.31
N GLN A 49 5.73 0.59 -6.70
CA GLN A 49 4.76 -0.15 -7.50
C GLN A 49 4.24 -1.46 -6.88
N GLY A 50 4.65 -1.81 -5.65
CA GLY A 50 4.28 -3.06 -4.98
C GLY A 50 4.94 -4.30 -5.60
N VAL A 51 6.12 -4.16 -6.19
CA VAL A 51 6.85 -5.26 -6.83
C VAL A 51 7.90 -5.82 -5.88
N LEU A 52 7.77 -7.09 -5.53
CA LEU A 52 8.75 -7.86 -4.76
C LEU A 52 9.37 -8.96 -5.65
N TYR A 53 10.66 -9.16 -5.47
CA TYR A 53 11.44 -10.19 -6.16
C TYR A 53 11.88 -11.29 -5.18
N PRO A 54 12.25 -12.48 -5.67
CA PRO A 54 12.91 -13.49 -4.85
C PRO A 54 14.14 -12.90 -4.13
N GLY A 55 14.25 -13.12 -2.84
CA GLY A 55 15.34 -12.57 -2.03
C GLY A 55 15.06 -11.24 -1.33
N ASP A 56 14.04 -10.48 -1.78
CA ASP A 56 13.72 -9.18 -1.18
C ASP A 56 13.30 -9.29 0.29
N ILE A 57 12.63 -10.36 0.66
CA ILE A 57 12.22 -10.59 2.06
C ILE A 57 13.43 -10.79 2.97
N GLN A 58 14.44 -11.52 2.51
CA GLN A 58 15.70 -11.68 3.25
C GLN A 58 16.43 -10.34 3.35
N ALA A 59 16.42 -9.54 2.28
CA ALA A 59 17.01 -8.21 2.29
C ALA A 59 16.30 -7.26 3.26
N LEU A 60 14.97 -7.28 3.30
CA LEU A 60 14.18 -6.51 4.27
C LEU A 60 14.49 -6.93 5.71
N SER A 61 14.54 -8.23 5.96
CA SER A 61 14.91 -8.77 7.27
C SER A 61 16.34 -8.36 7.66
N GLY A 62 17.29 -8.46 6.74
CA GLY A 62 18.69 -8.08 6.95
C GLY A 62 18.87 -6.58 7.23
N ALA A 63 18.08 -5.73 6.61
CA ALA A 63 18.05 -4.28 6.84
C ALA A 63 17.24 -3.88 8.09
N GLY A 64 16.68 -4.84 8.84
CA GLY A 64 15.99 -4.60 10.11
C GLY A 64 14.55 -4.11 10.01
N TYR A 65 13.91 -4.26 8.86
CA TYR A 65 12.49 -3.94 8.73
C TYR A 65 11.62 -4.97 9.46
N ALA A 66 10.71 -4.50 10.30
CA ALA A 66 9.80 -5.34 11.06
C ALA A 66 8.56 -5.75 10.25
N PHE A 67 8.13 -4.89 9.31
CA PHE A 67 7.02 -5.18 8.42
C PHE A 67 7.26 -4.66 7.00
N ASP A 68 6.60 -5.29 6.05
CA ASP A 68 6.44 -4.84 4.67
C ASP A 68 4.96 -4.57 4.37
N SER A 69 4.70 -3.65 3.48
CA SER A 69 3.36 -3.37 2.97
C SER A 69 3.42 -3.12 1.46
N SER A 70 3.91 -4.12 0.73
CA SER A 70 4.10 -4.04 -0.72
C SER A 70 3.08 -4.87 -1.49
N VAL A 71 2.58 -5.96 -0.89
CA VAL A 71 1.76 -6.92 -1.62
C VAL A 71 0.33 -6.40 -1.84
N PHE A 72 -0.04 -6.36 -3.11
CA PHE A 72 -1.45 -6.29 -3.52
C PHE A 72 -1.92 -7.71 -3.86
N PRO A 73 -2.75 -8.41 -3.06
CA PRO A 73 -3.22 -9.77 -3.35
C PRO A 73 -4.11 -9.84 -4.59
N SER A 74 -3.59 -9.41 -5.71
CA SER A 74 -4.29 -9.18 -6.97
C SER A 74 -3.33 -9.39 -8.15
N ARG A 75 -3.82 -9.17 -9.37
CA ARG A 75 -2.98 -9.16 -10.56
C ARG A 75 -2.83 -7.74 -11.12
N ARG A 76 -1.60 -7.37 -11.46
CA ARG A 76 -1.29 -6.20 -12.28
C ARG A 76 -0.51 -6.65 -13.50
N ARG A 77 -1.19 -6.68 -14.66
CA ARG A 77 -0.62 -7.16 -15.91
C ARG A 77 0.70 -6.45 -16.22
N GLY A 78 1.74 -7.21 -16.55
CA GLY A 78 3.08 -6.69 -16.84
C GLY A 78 3.95 -6.39 -15.62
N LEU A 79 3.44 -6.54 -14.39
CA LEU A 79 4.19 -6.28 -13.16
C LEU A 79 4.20 -7.47 -12.20
N PHE A 80 3.03 -7.94 -11.76
CA PHE A 80 2.94 -9.04 -10.79
C PHE A 80 1.62 -9.79 -10.88
N ASP A 81 1.62 -11.03 -10.34
CA ASP A 81 0.42 -11.79 -10.05
C ASP A 81 0.51 -12.40 -8.64
N TYR A 82 -0.05 -11.71 -7.66
CA TYR A 82 -0.05 -12.10 -6.24
C TYR A 82 -1.40 -12.65 -5.77
N ARG A 83 -2.25 -13.12 -6.69
CA ARG A 83 -3.57 -13.66 -6.35
C ARG A 83 -3.53 -14.91 -5.48
N ALA A 84 -2.40 -15.64 -5.49
CA ALA A 84 -2.18 -16.79 -4.62
C ALA A 84 -1.81 -16.40 -3.17
N LEU A 85 -1.39 -15.15 -2.93
CA LEU A 85 -1.01 -14.70 -1.60
C LEU A 85 -2.23 -14.36 -0.75
N PRO A 86 -2.11 -14.43 0.60
CA PRO A 86 -3.21 -14.08 1.51
C PRO A 86 -3.72 -12.65 1.33
N THR A 87 -4.99 -12.42 1.65
CA THR A 87 -5.58 -11.08 1.77
C THR A 87 -5.46 -10.53 3.19
N GLU A 88 -5.07 -11.38 4.13
CA GLU A 88 -4.84 -11.07 5.53
C GLU A 88 -3.35 -10.95 5.84
N PRO A 89 -2.95 -10.26 6.92
CA PRO A 89 -1.56 -10.19 7.33
C PRO A 89 -0.95 -11.57 7.60
N TRP A 90 0.29 -11.76 7.17
CA TRP A 90 1.04 -12.99 7.44
C TRP A 90 2.51 -12.70 7.71
N MET A 91 3.18 -13.68 8.31
CA MET A 91 4.61 -13.61 8.55
C MET A 91 5.37 -14.31 7.42
N TRP A 92 6.29 -13.60 6.80
CA TRP A 92 7.27 -14.19 5.91
C TRP A 92 8.29 -15.03 6.68
N ARG A 93 8.92 -16.02 6.02
CA ARG A 93 9.95 -16.86 6.64
C ARG A 93 11.13 -16.07 7.22
N GLY A 94 11.41 -14.89 6.81
CA GLY A 94 12.44 -14.00 7.36
C GLY A 94 12.01 -13.21 8.60
N GLY A 95 10.81 -13.45 9.16
CA GLY A 95 10.31 -12.73 10.34
C GLY A 95 9.76 -11.33 10.04
N VAL A 96 9.68 -10.94 8.78
CA VAL A 96 9.02 -9.71 8.33
C VAL A 96 7.52 -9.95 8.26
N LEU A 97 6.72 -9.09 8.90
CA LEU A 97 5.26 -9.13 8.82
C LEU A 97 4.80 -8.46 7.53
N GLU A 98 4.06 -9.17 6.68
CA GLU A 98 3.37 -8.54 5.56
C GLU A 98 2.04 -7.95 6.01
N LEU A 99 1.81 -6.69 5.66
CA LEU A 99 0.56 -5.97 5.82
C LEU A 99 -0.01 -5.66 4.42
N PRO A 100 -0.72 -6.63 3.78
CA PRO A 100 -1.10 -6.50 2.39
C PRO A 100 -2.11 -5.37 2.19
N PHE A 101 -2.08 -4.77 1.01
CA PHE A 101 -3.14 -3.86 0.60
C PHE A 101 -4.49 -4.56 0.51
N ALA A 102 -5.54 -3.84 0.86
CA ALA A 102 -6.89 -4.39 0.83
C ALA A 102 -7.28 -4.90 -0.56
N ALA A 103 -7.63 -6.18 -0.60
CA ALA A 103 -8.24 -6.83 -1.75
C ALA A 103 -9.40 -7.70 -1.27
N LEU A 104 -10.50 -7.70 -2.02
CA LEU A 104 -11.65 -8.52 -1.70
C LEU A 104 -11.30 -10.00 -1.84
N ALA A 105 -11.56 -10.81 -0.84
CA ALA A 105 -11.12 -12.21 -0.76
C ALA A 105 -11.57 -13.01 -1.99
N HIS A 106 -12.83 -12.89 -2.40
CA HIS A 106 -13.40 -13.64 -3.51
C HIS A 106 -12.90 -13.19 -4.89
N SER A 107 -12.94 -11.87 -5.16
CA SER A 107 -12.66 -11.33 -6.50
C SER A 107 -11.22 -10.89 -6.72
N ARG A 108 -10.42 -10.86 -5.65
CA ARG A 108 -9.04 -10.33 -5.66
C ARG A 108 -8.94 -8.90 -6.22
N ARG A 109 -10.04 -8.15 -6.13
CA ARG A 109 -10.05 -6.74 -6.53
C ARG A 109 -9.45 -5.89 -5.42
N ARG A 110 -8.36 -5.21 -5.75
CA ARG A 110 -7.72 -4.26 -4.84
C ARG A 110 -8.60 -3.03 -4.64
N VAL A 111 -8.66 -2.58 -3.40
CA VAL A 111 -9.41 -1.39 -2.99
C VAL A 111 -8.41 -0.27 -2.71
N THR A 112 -8.19 0.58 -3.70
CA THR A 112 -7.31 1.76 -3.61
C THR A 112 -8.09 3.00 -4.02
N VAL A 113 -7.64 4.20 -3.62
CA VAL A 113 -8.32 5.44 -4.01
C VAL A 113 -8.33 5.60 -5.54
N SER A 114 -7.24 5.27 -6.22
CA SER A 114 -7.18 5.27 -7.69
C SER A 114 -8.25 4.35 -8.31
N MET A 115 -8.48 3.16 -7.73
CA MET A 115 -9.51 2.23 -8.22
C MET A 115 -10.93 2.71 -7.88
N LEU A 116 -11.12 3.40 -6.74
CA LEU A 116 -12.38 4.06 -6.41
C LEU A 116 -12.73 5.11 -7.47
N LYS A 117 -11.78 5.97 -7.83
CA LYS A 117 -11.94 6.98 -8.88
C LYS A 117 -12.21 6.35 -10.25
N LEU A 118 -11.46 5.31 -10.60
CA LEU A 118 -11.59 4.65 -11.91
C LEU A 118 -12.99 4.06 -12.13
N ARG A 119 -13.53 3.39 -11.14
CA ARG A 119 -14.81 2.67 -11.24
C ARG A 119 -16.01 3.46 -10.72
N GLY A 120 -15.79 4.36 -9.76
CA GLY A 120 -16.79 5.21 -9.13
C GLY A 120 -17.60 4.51 -8.03
N ARG A 121 -18.26 5.34 -7.20
CA ARG A 121 -18.96 4.93 -5.98
C ARG A 121 -19.99 3.83 -6.21
N ARG A 122 -20.86 3.94 -7.23
CA ARG A 122 -21.91 2.94 -7.51
C ARG A 122 -21.34 1.53 -7.77
N PHE A 123 -20.23 1.44 -8.49
CA PHE A 123 -19.56 0.17 -8.72
C PHE A 123 -19.07 -0.42 -7.39
N TRP A 124 -18.38 0.39 -6.57
CA TRP A 124 -17.82 -0.08 -5.31
C TRP A 124 -18.87 -0.38 -4.25
N GLN A 125 -19.99 0.33 -4.22
CA GLN A 125 -21.15 -0.03 -3.38
C GLN A 125 -21.64 -1.46 -3.66
N ARG A 126 -21.63 -1.89 -4.93
CA ARG A 126 -22.00 -3.27 -5.28
C ARG A 126 -20.93 -4.28 -4.88
N GLN A 127 -19.63 -3.95 -5.05
CA GLN A 127 -18.52 -4.83 -4.71
C GLN A 127 -18.35 -5.00 -3.19
N LEU A 128 -18.63 -3.95 -2.44
CA LEU A 128 -18.51 -3.89 -0.98
C LEU A 128 -19.86 -4.18 -0.27
N ARG A 129 -20.78 -4.85 -0.94
CA ARG A 129 -22.09 -5.16 -0.35
C ARG A 129 -22.00 -6.24 0.73
N GLU A 130 -21.06 -7.16 0.60
CA GLU A 130 -20.89 -8.31 1.47
C GLU A 130 -19.61 -8.18 2.32
N PRO A 131 -19.72 -7.70 3.59
CA PRO A 131 -18.58 -7.53 4.48
C PRO A 131 -17.77 -8.80 4.74
N ALA A 132 -18.40 -9.97 4.65
CA ALA A 132 -17.72 -11.26 4.80
C ALA A 132 -16.58 -11.49 3.77
N HIS A 133 -16.56 -10.75 2.67
CA HIS A 133 -15.49 -10.80 1.67
C HIS A 133 -14.40 -9.77 1.89
N TRP A 134 -14.50 -8.95 2.93
CA TRP A 134 -13.50 -7.92 3.24
C TRP A 134 -12.39 -8.50 4.09
N PRO A 135 -11.14 -8.02 3.92
CA PRO A 135 -10.08 -8.42 4.83
C PRO A 135 -10.30 -7.82 6.22
N HIS A 136 -9.90 -8.54 7.27
CA HIS A 136 -9.96 -8.02 8.65
C HIS A 136 -9.02 -6.85 8.87
N VAL A 137 -7.90 -6.81 8.15
CA VAL A 137 -6.98 -5.67 8.11
C VAL A 137 -7.09 -4.98 6.75
N PHE A 138 -7.56 -3.74 6.76
CA PHE A 138 -7.89 -3.01 5.54
C PHE A 138 -6.86 -1.89 5.30
N VAL A 139 -5.76 -2.20 4.58
CA VAL A 139 -4.75 -1.22 4.20
C VAL A 139 -5.17 -0.51 2.91
N ILE A 140 -5.42 0.79 3.00
CA ILE A 140 -5.84 1.62 1.86
C ILE A 140 -4.62 2.27 1.21
N ASP A 141 -4.46 2.08 -0.09
CA ASP A 141 -3.47 2.77 -0.90
C ASP A 141 -4.03 4.06 -1.48
N SER A 142 -3.24 5.12 -1.38
CA SER A 142 -3.54 6.41 -1.99
C SER A 142 -2.26 7.15 -2.37
N HIS A 143 -2.34 8.00 -3.36
CA HIS A 143 -1.25 8.86 -3.83
C HIS A 143 -1.72 10.30 -3.96
N LEU A 144 -0.82 11.26 -3.97
CA LEU A 144 -1.16 12.68 -4.13
C LEU A 144 -1.98 12.95 -5.40
N HIS A 145 -1.70 12.22 -6.49
CA HIS A 145 -2.46 12.34 -7.74
C HIS A 145 -3.91 11.82 -7.64
N ASP A 146 -4.27 11.15 -6.57
CA ASP A 146 -5.67 10.79 -6.32
C ASP A 146 -6.50 11.99 -5.85
N PHE A 147 -5.86 13.00 -5.29
CA PHE A 147 -6.49 14.16 -4.68
C PHE A 147 -6.20 15.45 -5.44
N PHE A 148 -5.03 15.57 -6.03
CA PHE A 148 -4.55 16.76 -6.71
C PHE A 148 -4.15 16.47 -8.15
N THR A 149 -4.30 17.44 -9.03
CA THR A 149 -3.76 17.35 -10.40
C THR A 149 -2.29 17.83 -10.36
N PRO A 150 -1.32 16.97 -10.67
CA PRO A 150 0.07 17.40 -10.73
C PRO A 150 0.30 18.42 -11.86
N GLY A 151 1.23 19.37 -11.65
CA GLY A 151 1.51 20.42 -12.65
C GLY A 151 1.97 19.87 -14.01
N ASN A 152 2.61 18.70 -14.01
CA ASN A 152 3.05 18.01 -15.23
C ASN A 152 2.01 17.01 -15.81
N PHE A 153 0.75 17.09 -15.37
CA PHE A 153 -0.31 16.16 -15.79
C PHE A 153 -0.45 16.03 -17.30
N HIS A 154 -0.28 17.13 -18.03
CA HIS A 154 -0.40 17.16 -19.49
C HIS A 154 0.75 16.45 -20.22
N HIS A 155 1.89 16.26 -19.56
CA HIS A 155 3.03 15.52 -20.10
C HIS A 155 2.95 14.00 -19.85
N LEU A 156 1.97 13.54 -19.06
CA LEU A 156 1.78 12.11 -18.84
C LEU A 156 1.24 11.43 -20.12
N PRO A 157 1.63 10.15 -20.37
CA PRO A 157 1.04 9.35 -21.43
C PRO A 157 -0.49 9.32 -21.33
N LEU A 158 -1.18 9.29 -22.48
CA LEU A 158 -2.64 9.37 -22.55
C LEU A 158 -3.37 8.38 -21.63
N ALA A 159 -2.88 7.15 -21.54
CA ALA A 159 -3.47 6.13 -20.66
C ALA A 159 -3.47 6.56 -19.18
N TYR A 160 -2.37 7.18 -18.72
CA TYR A 160 -2.28 7.72 -17.35
C TYR A 160 -3.16 8.94 -17.16
N ARG A 161 -3.22 9.84 -18.17
CA ARG A 161 -4.11 11.01 -18.13
C ARG A 161 -5.57 10.58 -18.02
N LEU A 162 -6.01 9.59 -18.78
CA LEU A 162 -7.36 9.04 -18.71
C LEU A 162 -7.62 8.36 -17.35
N ALA A 163 -6.68 7.58 -16.84
CA ALA A 163 -6.84 6.89 -15.57
C ALA A 163 -6.88 7.85 -14.38
N TYR A 164 -5.90 8.76 -14.28
CA TYR A 164 -5.78 9.69 -13.14
C TYR A 164 -6.74 10.89 -13.25
N GLY A 165 -7.06 11.33 -14.47
CA GLY A 165 -8.01 12.41 -14.72
C GLY A 165 -9.46 12.02 -14.43
N ARG A 166 -9.77 10.72 -14.42
CA ARG A 166 -11.15 10.27 -14.20
C ARG A 166 -11.57 10.55 -12.75
N ARG A 167 -12.67 11.31 -12.59
CA ARG A 167 -13.22 11.71 -11.28
C ARG A 167 -12.17 12.32 -10.33
N LYS A 168 -11.23 13.09 -10.87
CA LYS A 168 -10.11 13.66 -10.09
C LYS A 168 -10.58 14.50 -8.90
N GLU A 169 -11.68 15.20 -9.05
CA GLU A 169 -12.27 16.07 -8.03
C GLU A 169 -13.02 15.28 -6.93
N GLN A 170 -13.17 13.98 -7.08
CA GLN A 170 -13.90 13.11 -6.15
C GLN A 170 -12.99 12.29 -5.23
N GLY A 171 -11.67 12.45 -5.29
CA GLY A 171 -10.73 11.62 -4.52
C GLY A 171 -11.02 11.66 -3.02
N PHE A 172 -11.10 12.86 -2.44
CA PHE A 172 -11.44 13.04 -1.03
C PHE A 172 -12.83 12.51 -0.68
N ALA A 173 -13.84 12.83 -1.49
CA ALA A 173 -15.21 12.38 -1.24
C ALA A 173 -15.33 10.84 -1.28
N LEU A 174 -14.61 10.18 -2.20
CA LEU A 174 -14.58 8.71 -2.31
C LEU A 174 -13.84 8.07 -1.14
N LEU A 175 -12.71 8.64 -0.72
CA LEU A 175 -11.99 8.16 0.46
C LEU A 175 -12.83 8.35 1.73
N SER A 176 -13.43 9.53 1.94
CA SER A 176 -14.30 9.79 3.09
C SER A 176 -15.49 8.82 3.12
N TRP A 177 -16.12 8.58 1.98
CA TRP A 177 -17.18 7.58 1.88
C TRP A 177 -16.70 6.17 2.26
N LEU A 178 -15.52 5.75 1.80
CA LEU A 178 -14.98 4.44 2.18
C LEU A 178 -14.67 4.37 3.67
N VAL A 179 -14.08 5.43 4.24
CA VAL A 179 -13.77 5.51 5.68
C VAL A 179 -15.05 5.38 6.52
N GLU A 180 -16.13 6.10 6.17
CA GLU A 180 -17.41 6.01 6.89
C GLU A 180 -18.04 4.62 6.73
N LEU A 181 -17.91 4.00 5.55
CA LEU A 181 -18.37 2.63 5.32
C LEU A 181 -17.63 1.63 6.23
N LEU A 182 -16.30 1.74 6.34
CA LEU A 182 -15.48 0.88 7.19
C LEU A 182 -15.81 1.10 8.68
N LYS A 183 -15.97 2.35 9.12
CA LYS A 183 -16.41 2.67 10.50
C LYS A 183 -17.76 2.02 10.82
N GLY A 184 -18.71 2.11 9.89
CA GLY A 184 -20.03 1.47 10.02
C GLY A 184 -19.98 -0.06 10.14
N GLN A 185 -18.89 -0.68 9.71
CA GLN A 185 -18.62 -2.12 9.85
C GLN A 185 -17.70 -2.45 11.04
N GLY A 186 -17.46 -1.50 11.93
CA GLY A 186 -16.67 -1.70 13.16
C GLY A 186 -15.16 -1.67 12.98
N TYR A 187 -14.63 -1.25 11.81
CA TYR A 187 -13.19 -1.11 11.66
C TYR A 187 -12.65 0.03 12.53
N ARG A 188 -11.57 -0.28 13.26
CA ARG A 188 -10.78 0.68 14.02
C ARG A 188 -9.62 1.18 13.15
N PHE A 189 -9.39 2.48 13.14
CA PHE A 189 -8.29 3.09 12.39
C PHE A 189 -7.06 3.22 13.28
N VAL A 190 -5.94 2.70 12.83
CA VAL A 190 -4.65 2.69 13.53
C VAL A 190 -3.53 3.00 12.54
N ASP A 191 -2.40 3.47 13.06
CA ASP A 191 -1.16 3.58 12.28
C ASP A 191 -0.52 2.21 12.06
N MET A 192 0.39 2.11 11.06
CA MET A 192 1.01 0.85 10.64
C MET A 192 1.96 0.30 11.73
N THR A 193 2.65 1.17 12.46
CA THR A 193 3.53 0.78 13.56
C THR A 193 2.74 0.12 14.69
N SER A 194 1.63 0.72 15.10
CA SER A 194 0.74 0.17 16.13
C SER A 194 0.13 -1.15 15.68
N LEU A 195 -0.36 -1.22 14.45
CA LEU A 195 -0.88 -2.45 13.87
C LEU A 195 0.16 -3.57 13.86
N CYS A 196 1.38 -3.27 13.42
CA CYS A 196 2.48 -4.24 13.41
C CYS A 196 2.75 -4.79 14.82
N ARG A 197 2.84 -3.92 15.82
CA ARG A 197 3.07 -4.32 17.23
C ARG A 197 1.94 -5.21 17.76
N GLU A 198 0.68 -4.82 17.52
CA GLU A 198 -0.48 -5.60 17.95
C GLU A 198 -0.52 -7.00 17.33
N LEU A 199 -0.25 -7.11 16.02
CA LEU A 199 -0.27 -8.40 15.33
C LEU A 199 0.91 -9.30 15.71
N ARG A 200 2.08 -8.72 16.01
CA ARG A 200 3.23 -9.51 16.49
C ARG A 200 3.07 -9.98 17.94
N ALA A 201 2.36 -9.25 18.79
CA ALA A 201 2.09 -9.64 20.17
C ALA A 201 1.05 -10.77 20.32
N ARG A 202 0.27 -11.05 19.27
CA ARG A 202 -0.74 -12.13 19.27
C ARG A 202 -0.18 -13.50 18.87
N LYS A 203 1.09 -13.58 18.50
CA LYS A 203 1.82 -14.81 18.15
C LYS A 203 2.74 -15.25 19.28
#